data_168a49de171dc2391b78b75754d3029f
#
_entry.id   168a49de171dc2391b78b75754d3029f
#
_cell.length_a   1.000
_cell.length_b   1.000
_cell.length_c   1.000
_cell.angle_alpha   90.00
_cell.angle_beta   90.00
_cell.angle_gamma   90.00
#
_symmetry.space_group_name_H-M   'P 1'
#
loop_
_entity.id
_entity.type
_entity.pdbx_description
1 polymer ?
#
loop_
_entity_poly.entity_id
_entity_poly.type
_entity_poly.pdbx_seq_one_letter_code
_entity_poly.pdbx_strand_id
1 'polypeptide(L)'
;SATKLVEVSGALLYEVDLMITEGIAVTTQPNKKTYYIGEAFDPAGMVVTATFADDTTENVTDDCTFSPATISKDTTAITVNYQRGGIKKTATVAVTVRVLASIEITNPPTKTAYKYGESFTPAGMVVAARYTDGQSRAVTGYTYSPTGALKLSDTTITVSYTEGDVTKTTTQAITVAKVLDRIAVTTPPNRTSYFSGEQFSTAGMVVTAYYTDGSSAAVTGYTYSPSGALAAGNTTITVSYTEGGVTKTTTQAITVTTINTTLNSN
;
A
#
# COMPACT_ATOMS: atom_id res chain seq x y z
N SER A 1 -52.30 27.96 -7.28
CA SER A 1 -52.46 27.61 -8.70
C SER A 1 -53.41 28.63 -9.35
N ALA A 2 -52.95 29.31 -10.39
CA ALA A 2 -53.76 30.16 -11.21
C ALA A 2 -54.50 29.27 -12.21
N THR A 3 -55.82 29.22 -12.11
CA THR A 3 -56.67 28.51 -13.06
C THR A 3 -57.43 29.54 -13.90
N LYS A 4 -57.44 29.36 -15.21
CA LYS A 4 -58.24 30.15 -16.14
C LYS A 4 -59.33 29.28 -16.65
N LEU A 5 -60.57 29.76 -16.47
CA LEU A 5 -61.75 29.16 -17.06
C LEU A 5 -61.77 29.45 -18.56
N VAL A 6 -61.68 28.41 -19.39
CA VAL A 6 -61.82 28.55 -20.86
C VAL A 6 -63.17 27.97 -21.29
N GLU A 7 -64.04 28.84 -21.88
CA GLU A 7 -65.30 28.43 -22.45
C GLU A 7 -65.08 27.84 -23.85
N VAL A 8 -65.37 26.56 -24.01
CA VAL A 8 -65.38 25.91 -25.32
C VAL A 8 -66.80 25.59 -25.71
N SER A 9 -67.34 26.38 -26.64
CA SER A 9 -68.69 26.28 -27.29
C SER A 9 -69.67 25.41 -26.55
N GLY A 10 -70.28 25.99 -25.52
CA GLY A 10 -71.67 25.71 -25.12
C GLY A 10 -71.85 24.69 -24.01
N ALA A 11 -70.93 24.19 -23.18
CA ALA A 11 -71.37 23.48 -21.98
C ALA A 11 -70.37 22.95 -20.99
N LEU A 12 -69.08 23.07 -21.12
CA LEU A 12 -68.14 22.60 -20.08
C LEU A 12 -67.00 23.59 -19.90
N LEU A 13 -66.91 24.19 -18.70
CA LEU A 13 -65.77 24.95 -18.25
C LEU A 13 -64.70 23.95 -17.86
N TYR A 14 -63.60 23.91 -18.61
CA TYR A 14 -62.38 23.18 -18.20
C TYR A 14 -61.48 24.11 -17.42
N GLU A 15 -61.09 23.66 -16.26
CA GLU A 15 -60.01 24.29 -15.47
C GLU A 15 -58.72 23.99 -16.18
N VAL A 16 -58.06 24.96 -16.82
CA VAL A 16 -56.76 24.81 -17.41
C VAL A 16 -55.73 25.19 -16.35
N ASP A 17 -54.89 24.27 -15.97
CA ASP A 17 -53.74 24.55 -15.11
C ASP A 17 -52.74 25.39 -15.93
N LEU A 18 -52.68 26.69 -15.64
CA LEU A 18 -51.75 27.63 -16.26
C LEU A 18 -50.32 27.43 -15.76
N MET A 19 -50.09 26.51 -14.82
CA MET A 19 -48.78 26.17 -14.27
C MET A 19 -48.01 25.23 -15.20
N ILE A 20 -48.19 25.34 -16.53
CA ILE A 20 -47.37 24.63 -17.51
C ILE A 20 -45.96 25.21 -17.44
N THR A 21 -44.99 24.37 -17.10
CA THR A 21 -43.57 24.79 -17.00
C THR A 21 -42.99 25.08 -18.38
N GLU A 22 -42.66 26.34 -18.68
CA GLU A 22 -42.04 26.75 -19.93
C GLU A 22 -40.51 26.52 -19.89
N GLY A 23 -39.87 26.76 -18.74
CA GLY A 23 -38.44 26.62 -18.57
C GLY A 23 -37.98 26.54 -17.12
N ILE A 24 -36.72 26.19 -16.92
CA ILE A 24 -36.04 26.36 -15.66
C ILE A 24 -34.70 27.05 -15.90
N ALA A 25 -34.22 27.82 -14.92
CA ALA A 25 -32.92 28.46 -14.92
C ALA A 25 -32.25 28.32 -13.56
N VAL A 26 -30.94 28.12 -13.54
CA VAL A 26 -30.13 28.23 -12.33
C VAL A 26 -29.87 29.72 -12.08
N THR A 27 -30.66 30.33 -11.22
CA THR A 27 -30.60 31.76 -10.90
C THR A 27 -29.51 32.08 -9.86
N THR A 28 -29.20 31.13 -9.00
CA THR A 28 -28.02 31.21 -8.09
C THR A 28 -27.20 29.94 -8.24
N GLN A 29 -25.89 30.11 -8.43
CA GLN A 29 -24.98 29.01 -8.59
C GLN A 29 -24.68 28.31 -7.25
N PRO A 30 -24.36 26.99 -7.24
CA PRO A 30 -23.98 26.30 -6.01
C PRO A 30 -22.67 26.86 -5.43
N ASN A 31 -22.51 26.74 -4.13
CA ASN A 31 -21.32 27.18 -3.41
C ASN A 31 -20.06 26.39 -3.83
N LYS A 32 -20.22 25.09 -4.11
CA LYS A 32 -19.14 24.20 -4.54
C LYS A 32 -19.23 23.96 -6.04
N LYS A 33 -18.11 24.25 -6.77
CA LYS A 33 -18.00 24.02 -8.22
C LYS A 33 -16.82 23.14 -8.61
N THR A 34 -15.95 22.81 -7.65
CA THR A 34 -14.76 22.01 -7.89
C THR A 34 -14.85 20.73 -7.06
N TYR A 35 -14.68 19.60 -7.74
CA TYR A 35 -14.90 18.26 -7.20
C TYR A 35 -13.71 17.35 -7.45
N TYR A 36 -13.54 16.36 -6.59
CA TYR A 36 -12.70 15.21 -6.88
C TYR A 36 -13.51 14.12 -7.60
N ILE A 37 -12.83 13.24 -8.31
CA ILE A 37 -13.46 12.07 -8.93
C ILE A 37 -14.11 11.21 -7.84
N GLY A 38 -15.35 10.76 -8.10
CA GLY A 38 -16.12 9.94 -7.16
C GLY A 38 -16.97 10.72 -6.17
N GLU A 39 -16.84 12.05 -6.08
CA GLU A 39 -17.72 12.86 -5.24
C GLU A 39 -19.14 12.97 -5.85
N ALA A 40 -20.13 13.16 -4.99
CA ALA A 40 -21.47 13.54 -5.39
C ALA A 40 -21.56 15.06 -5.62
N PHE A 41 -22.44 15.50 -6.53
CA PHE A 41 -22.76 16.92 -6.69
C PHE A 41 -23.41 17.47 -5.42
N ASP A 42 -22.96 18.62 -4.98
CA ASP A 42 -23.51 19.36 -3.83
C ASP A 42 -24.26 20.61 -4.31
N PRO A 43 -25.62 20.62 -4.23
CA PRO A 43 -26.43 21.75 -4.65
C PRO A 43 -26.50 22.88 -3.61
N ALA A 44 -25.85 22.79 -2.47
CA ALA A 44 -25.93 23.78 -1.39
C ALA A 44 -25.69 25.21 -1.91
N GLY A 45 -26.63 26.12 -1.57
CA GLY A 45 -26.60 27.52 -2.02
C GLY A 45 -27.11 27.77 -3.43
N MET A 46 -27.47 26.70 -4.18
CA MET A 46 -28.07 26.85 -5.53
C MET A 46 -29.51 27.23 -5.42
N VAL A 47 -30.01 28.02 -6.41
CA VAL A 47 -31.42 28.30 -6.62
C VAL A 47 -31.77 27.99 -8.06
N VAL A 48 -32.79 27.16 -8.23
CA VAL A 48 -33.40 26.86 -9.54
C VAL A 48 -34.80 27.50 -9.58
N THR A 49 -35.02 28.33 -10.57
CA THR A 49 -36.30 29.02 -10.77
C THR A 49 -37.01 28.47 -12.00
N ALA A 50 -38.23 28.02 -11.83
CA ALA A 50 -39.12 27.66 -12.94
C ALA A 50 -39.90 28.89 -13.40
N THR A 51 -40.12 28.99 -14.71
CA THR A 51 -41.06 29.96 -15.33
C THR A 51 -42.23 29.18 -15.90
N PHE A 52 -43.41 29.67 -15.66
CA PHE A 52 -44.66 29.07 -16.11
C PHE A 52 -45.31 29.88 -17.24
N ALA A 53 -46.27 29.28 -17.92
CA ALA A 53 -46.98 29.88 -19.08
C ALA A 53 -47.77 31.16 -18.75
N ASP A 54 -47.98 31.48 -17.49
CA ASP A 54 -48.58 32.73 -17.03
C ASP A 54 -47.55 33.79 -16.61
N ASP A 55 -46.27 33.60 -17.01
CA ASP A 55 -45.10 34.42 -16.65
C ASP A 55 -44.78 34.46 -15.14
N THR A 56 -45.43 33.63 -14.33
CA THR A 56 -45.07 33.50 -12.92
C THR A 56 -43.79 32.65 -12.75
N THR A 57 -43.10 32.84 -11.64
CA THR A 57 -41.90 32.12 -11.31
C THR A 57 -41.95 31.51 -9.92
N GLU A 58 -41.31 30.35 -9.75
CA GLU A 58 -41.26 29.63 -8.48
C GLU A 58 -39.85 29.06 -8.25
N ASN A 59 -39.39 29.05 -6.98
CA ASN A 59 -38.16 28.32 -6.62
C ASN A 59 -38.50 26.82 -6.52
N VAL A 60 -37.90 26.03 -7.40
CA VAL A 60 -38.14 24.59 -7.54
C VAL A 60 -36.90 23.76 -7.22
N THR A 61 -35.96 24.33 -6.48
CA THR A 61 -34.65 23.69 -6.20
C THR A 61 -34.80 22.32 -5.54
N ASP A 62 -35.73 22.22 -4.57
CA ASP A 62 -35.93 20.97 -3.80
C ASP A 62 -36.64 19.87 -4.62
N ASP A 63 -37.30 20.25 -5.72
CA ASP A 63 -37.96 19.32 -6.65
C ASP A 63 -37.05 18.87 -7.80
N CYS A 64 -35.79 19.34 -7.84
CA CYS A 64 -34.87 19.01 -8.89
C CYS A 64 -34.06 17.74 -8.58
N THR A 65 -33.69 17.01 -9.63
CA THR A 65 -32.73 15.92 -9.59
C THR A 65 -31.51 16.28 -10.43
N PHE A 66 -30.38 15.66 -10.10
CA PHE A 66 -29.05 16.01 -10.67
C PHE A 66 -28.42 14.81 -11.37
N SER A 67 -27.83 15.03 -12.53
CA SER A 67 -27.13 13.98 -13.31
C SER A 67 -25.87 14.51 -13.96
N PRO A 68 -24.74 13.76 -13.90
CA PRO A 68 -24.57 12.48 -13.24
C PRO A 68 -24.65 12.61 -11.71
N ALA A 69 -25.02 11.52 -11.02
CA ALA A 69 -25.05 11.47 -9.55
C ALA A 69 -23.64 11.47 -8.93
N THR A 70 -22.65 10.94 -9.68
CA THR A 70 -21.25 10.85 -9.26
C THR A 70 -20.36 11.52 -10.30
N ILE A 71 -19.43 12.33 -9.84
CA ILE A 71 -18.49 13.08 -10.69
C ILE A 71 -17.42 12.12 -11.22
N SER A 72 -17.27 12.04 -12.54
CA SER A 72 -16.19 11.34 -13.24
C SER A 72 -15.12 12.32 -13.73
N LYS A 73 -13.96 11.81 -14.19
CA LYS A 73 -12.88 12.65 -14.75
C LYS A 73 -13.31 13.52 -15.95
N ASP A 74 -14.35 13.10 -16.67
CA ASP A 74 -14.85 13.75 -17.89
C ASP A 74 -16.09 14.62 -17.62
N THR A 75 -16.53 14.76 -16.37
CA THR A 75 -17.71 15.58 -16.01
C THR A 75 -17.37 17.05 -16.10
N THR A 76 -17.97 17.77 -17.03
CA THR A 76 -17.79 19.22 -17.20
C THR A 76 -19.02 20.02 -16.75
N ALA A 77 -20.18 19.37 -16.66
CA ALA A 77 -21.43 19.99 -16.21
C ALA A 77 -22.36 18.96 -15.53
N ILE A 78 -23.20 19.46 -14.67
CA ILE A 78 -24.31 18.74 -14.06
C ILE A 78 -25.62 19.19 -14.73
N THR A 79 -26.37 18.22 -15.19
CA THR A 79 -27.76 18.47 -15.67
C THR A 79 -28.70 18.53 -14.47
N VAL A 80 -29.36 19.65 -14.32
CA VAL A 80 -30.46 19.88 -13.39
C VAL A 80 -31.76 19.47 -14.09
N ASN A 81 -32.52 18.53 -13.52
CA ASN A 81 -33.78 18.05 -14.09
C ASN A 81 -34.92 18.43 -13.17
N TYR A 82 -35.90 19.03 -13.72
CA TYR A 82 -37.21 19.35 -13.08
C TYR A 82 -38.34 18.74 -13.87
N GLN A 83 -39.33 18.17 -13.20
CA GLN A 83 -40.49 17.58 -13.84
C GLN A 83 -41.77 17.93 -13.09
N ARG A 84 -42.77 18.47 -13.81
CA ARG A 84 -44.11 18.79 -13.28
C ARG A 84 -45.16 18.47 -14.35
N GLY A 85 -46.26 17.82 -13.95
CA GLY A 85 -47.34 17.50 -14.87
C GLY A 85 -46.93 16.67 -16.10
N GLY A 86 -45.91 15.82 -16.00
CA GLY A 86 -45.37 15.06 -17.13
C GLY A 86 -44.40 15.84 -18.04
N ILE A 87 -44.22 17.15 -17.83
CA ILE A 87 -43.33 18.01 -18.61
C ILE A 87 -41.95 18.04 -17.90
N LYS A 88 -40.93 17.63 -18.62
CA LYS A 88 -39.55 17.69 -18.14
C LYS A 88 -38.81 18.90 -18.71
N LYS A 89 -38.11 19.66 -17.86
CA LYS A 89 -37.21 20.76 -18.22
C LYS A 89 -35.84 20.53 -17.63
N THR A 90 -34.82 21.05 -18.30
CA THR A 90 -33.43 20.88 -17.86
C THR A 90 -32.68 22.19 -17.93
N ALA A 91 -31.72 22.34 -17.01
CA ALA A 91 -30.69 23.38 -17.01
C ALA A 91 -29.35 22.73 -16.72
N THR A 92 -28.26 23.46 -16.84
CA THR A 92 -26.91 22.93 -16.58
C THR A 92 -26.12 23.83 -15.63
N VAL A 93 -25.27 23.19 -14.80
CA VAL A 93 -24.31 23.84 -13.94
C VAL A 93 -22.92 23.36 -14.35
N ALA A 94 -22.05 24.27 -14.77
CA ALA A 94 -20.66 23.95 -15.08
C ALA A 94 -19.90 23.58 -13.79
N VAL A 95 -19.11 22.52 -13.85
CA VAL A 95 -18.25 22.05 -12.76
C VAL A 95 -16.84 21.83 -13.27
N THR A 96 -15.88 21.90 -12.34
CA THR A 96 -14.45 21.58 -12.60
C THR A 96 -14.09 20.33 -11.82
N VAL A 97 -13.37 19.40 -12.45
CA VAL A 97 -12.93 18.19 -11.81
C VAL A 97 -11.41 18.24 -11.62
N ARG A 98 -10.97 17.97 -10.38
CA ARG A 98 -9.56 17.75 -10.05
C ARG A 98 -9.20 16.33 -10.44
N VAL A 99 -8.44 16.20 -11.52
CA VAL A 99 -7.99 14.89 -12.01
C VAL A 99 -6.62 14.56 -11.41
N LEU A 100 -6.47 13.33 -10.89
CA LEU A 100 -5.22 12.83 -10.32
C LEU A 100 -4.10 12.83 -11.38
N ALA A 101 -3.10 13.69 -11.22
CA ALA A 101 -1.97 13.84 -12.14
C ALA A 101 -0.81 12.89 -11.78
N SER A 102 -0.46 12.81 -10.49
CA SER A 102 0.61 11.95 -9.97
C SER A 102 0.41 11.69 -8.49
N ILE A 103 1.19 10.76 -7.95
CA ILE A 103 1.38 10.60 -6.50
C ILE A 103 2.86 10.73 -6.15
N GLU A 104 3.16 11.15 -4.94
CA GLU A 104 4.52 11.22 -4.41
C GLU A 104 4.56 10.76 -2.95
N ILE A 105 5.71 10.25 -2.53
CA ILE A 105 5.98 9.96 -1.12
C ILE A 105 6.59 11.21 -0.51
N THR A 106 5.83 11.92 0.31
CA THR A 106 6.26 13.16 0.98
C THR A 106 7.00 12.90 2.28
N ASN A 107 6.75 11.74 2.89
CA ASN A 107 7.53 11.24 4.01
C ASN A 107 7.81 9.75 3.79
N PRO A 108 9.08 9.32 3.76
CA PRO A 108 9.42 7.91 3.58
C PRO A 108 9.01 7.08 4.81
N PRO A 109 8.89 5.75 4.66
CA PRO A 109 8.65 4.87 5.80
C PRO A 109 9.84 4.90 6.78
N THR A 110 9.57 4.63 8.05
CA THR A 110 10.60 4.63 9.11
C THR A 110 11.65 3.53 8.92
N LYS A 111 11.34 2.48 8.17
CA LYS A 111 12.25 1.37 7.83
C LYS A 111 12.38 1.25 6.32
N THR A 112 13.62 1.30 5.82
CA THR A 112 13.96 1.15 4.39
C THR A 112 15.02 0.06 4.16
N ALA A 113 15.65 -0.46 5.24
CA ALA A 113 16.61 -1.55 5.20
C ALA A 113 15.99 -2.81 5.81
N TYR A 114 16.00 -3.88 5.04
CA TYR A 114 15.37 -5.15 5.36
C TYR A 114 16.36 -6.30 5.27
N LYS A 115 16.06 -7.39 5.94
CA LYS A 115 16.71 -8.69 5.74
C LYS A 115 15.91 -9.52 4.76
N TYR A 116 16.55 -10.43 4.05
CA TYR A 116 15.88 -11.43 3.21
C TYR A 116 14.77 -12.14 4.00
N GLY A 117 13.59 -12.21 3.39
CA GLY A 117 12.42 -12.85 3.99
C GLY A 117 11.57 -11.95 4.89
N GLU A 118 12.01 -10.74 5.25
CA GLU A 118 11.15 -9.77 5.95
C GLU A 118 10.10 -9.19 5.01
N SER A 119 9.00 -8.68 5.56
CA SER A 119 7.97 -7.98 4.79
C SER A 119 8.11 -6.46 4.92
N PHE A 120 7.77 -5.73 3.86
CA PHE A 120 7.72 -4.27 3.88
C PHE A 120 6.67 -3.76 4.86
N THR A 121 6.98 -2.68 5.58
CA THR A 121 6.05 -1.95 6.42
C THR A 121 5.98 -0.48 6.02
N PRO A 122 4.78 0.07 5.74
CA PRO A 122 4.61 1.48 5.38
C PRO A 122 4.58 2.42 6.60
N ALA A 123 4.91 1.94 7.80
CA ALA A 123 4.84 2.74 9.02
C ALA A 123 5.58 4.09 8.86
N GLY A 124 4.91 5.19 9.14
CA GLY A 124 5.43 6.55 8.98
C GLY A 124 5.41 7.09 7.55
N MET A 125 5.10 6.26 6.53
CA MET A 125 5.03 6.74 5.15
C MET A 125 3.81 7.61 4.92
N VAL A 126 4.02 8.76 4.27
CA VAL A 126 2.96 9.67 3.82
C VAL A 126 2.99 9.77 2.30
N VAL A 127 1.86 9.47 1.68
CA VAL A 127 1.66 9.60 0.23
C VAL A 127 0.74 10.79 -0.04
N ALA A 128 1.13 11.66 -0.96
CA ALA A 128 0.31 12.78 -1.41
C ALA A 128 -0.11 12.58 -2.86
N ALA A 129 -1.39 12.79 -3.14
CA ALA A 129 -1.92 12.94 -4.49
C ALA A 129 -1.70 14.37 -4.97
N ARG A 130 -1.25 14.53 -6.23
CA ARG A 130 -1.14 15.81 -6.93
C ARG A 130 -2.13 15.85 -8.08
N TYR A 131 -2.81 16.96 -8.23
CA TYR A 131 -3.90 17.15 -9.18
C TYR A 131 -3.51 18.07 -10.33
N THR A 132 -4.28 18.03 -11.41
CA THR A 132 -4.05 18.83 -12.63
C THR A 132 -4.18 20.33 -12.40
N ASP A 133 -4.85 20.76 -11.34
CA ASP A 133 -4.98 22.17 -10.93
C ASP A 133 -3.84 22.66 -10.02
N GLY A 134 -2.81 21.81 -9.79
CA GLY A 134 -1.68 22.11 -8.93
C GLY A 134 -1.91 21.88 -7.45
N GLN A 135 -3.13 21.53 -7.05
CA GLN A 135 -3.44 21.20 -5.65
C GLN A 135 -2.85 19.83 -5.27
N SER A 136 -2.61 19.65 -3.97
CA SER A 136 -2.16 18.37 -3.42
C SER A 136 -2.84 18.07 -2.10
N ARG A 137 -2.99 16.78 -1.79
CA ARG A 137 -3.47 16.32 -0.47
C ARG A 137 -2.83 15.01 -0.09
N ALA A 138 -2.63 14.79 1.21
CA ALA A 138 -2.28 13.46 1.70
C ALA A 138 -3.43 12.48 1.45
N VAL A 139 -3.09 11.25 1.04
CA VAL A 139 -4.08 10.21 0.73
C VAL A 139 -3.83 8.96 1.57
N THR A 140 -4.92 8.26 1.84
CA THR A 140 -4.96 6.93 2.47
C THR A 140 -5.55 5.93 1.48
N GLY A 141 -5.49 4.61 1.79
CA GLY A 141 -6.04 3.60 0.90
C GLY A 141 -5.18 3.29 -0.34
N TYR A 142 -3.95 3.78 -0.39
CA TYR A 142 -2.99 3.33 -1.38
C TYR A 142 -2.59 1.87 -1.12
N THR A 143 -2.20 1.18 -2.18
CA THR A 143 -1.66 -0.18 -2.13
C THR A 143 -0.16 -0.15 -2.42
N TYR A 144 0.54 -1.24 -2.11
CA TYR A 144 1.97 -1.37 -2.41
C TYR A 144 2.34 -2.81 -2.79
N SER A 145 3.43 -2.95 -3.51
CA SER A 145 3.95 -4.25 -3.96
C SER A 145 5.49 -4.21 -3.99
N PRO A 146 6.15 -5.31 -3.58
CA PRO A 146 5.61 -6.58 -3.05
C PRO A 146 5.01 -6.44 -1.65
N THR A 147 4.01 -7.29 -1.31
CA THR A 147 3.36 -7.34 0.02
C THR A 147 3.87 -8.49 0.89
N GLY A 148 4.56 -9.45 0.28
CA GLY A 148 5.09 -10.65 0.95
C GLY A 148 6.54 -10.51 1.39
N ALA A 149 7.17 -11.67 1.59
CA ALA A 149 8.58 -11.77 1.95
C ALA A 149 9.48 -11.16 0.87
N LEU A 150 10.30 -10.19 1.25
CA LEU A 150 11.24 -9.48 0.37
C LEU A 150 12.41 -10.38 -0.04
N LYS A 151 12.79 -10.26 -1.30
CA LYS A 151 13.93 -10.95 -1.92
C LYS A 151 15.10 -9.99 -2.08
N LEU A 152 16.31 -10.53 -2.29
CA LEU A 152 17.51 -9.73 -2.52
C LEU A 152 17.45 -8.88 -3.80
N SER A 153 16.59 -9.27 -4.76
CA SER A 153 16.31 -8.51 -6.00
C SER A 153 15.39 -7.32 -5.78
N ASP A 154 14.69 -7.24 -4.64
CA ASP A 154 13.73 -6.16 -4.38
C ASP A 154 14.49 -4.92 -3.91
N THR A 155 14.63 -3.96 -4.81
CA THR A 155 15.30 -2.68 -4.54
C THR A 155 14.32 -1.52 -4.37
N THR A 156 13.05 -1.75 -4.72
CA THR A 156 11.98 -0.76 -4.64
C THR A 156 10.66 -1.38 -4.24
N ILE A 157 9.83 -0.59 -3.58
CA ILE A 157 8.41 -0.86 -3.35
C ILE A 157 7.62 0.06 -4.28
N THR A 158 6.77 -0.50 -5.12
CA THR A 158 5.83 0.28 -5.93
C THR A 158 4.61 0.60 -5.09
N VAL A 159 4.28 1.88 -4.98
CA VAL A 159 3.07 2.39 -4.31
C VAL A 159 2.08 2.81 -5.38
N SER A 160 0.82 2.41 -5.24
CA SER A 160 -0.27 2.71 -6.20
C SER A 160 -1.45 3.33 -5.48
N TYR A 161 -2.01 4.38 -6.06
CA TYR A 161 -3.23 5.02 -5.59
C TYR A 161 -4.20 5.19 -6.75
N THR A 162 -5.47 4.89 -6.51
CA THR A 162 -6.55 5.00 -7.50
C THR A 162 -7.62 5.93 -6.99
N GLU A 163 -8.04 6.88 -7.84
CA GLU A 163 -9.16 7.77 -7.59
C GLU A 163 -10.11 7.69 -8.81
N GLY A 164 -11.30 7.12 -8.59
CA GLY A 164 -12.20 6.74 -9.68
C GLY A 164 -11.55 5.70 -10.61
N ASP A 165 -11.42 6.06 -11.87
CA ASP A 165 -10.80 5.25 -12.92
C ASP A 165 -9.32 5.62 -13.20
N VAL A 166 -8.74 6.54 -12.43
CA VAL A 166 -7.35 7.00 -12.61
C VAL A 166 -6.43 6.40 -11.56
N THR A 167 -5.48 5.60 -12.01
CA THR A 167 -4.41 5.02 -11.16
C THR A 167 -3.09 5.69 -11.44
N LYS A 168 -2.37 6.04 -10.37
CA LYS A 168 -0.98 6.55 -10.42
C LYS A 168 -0.09 5.75 -9.49
N THR A 169 1.19 5.69 -9.86
CA THR A 169 2.20 4.95 -9.10
C THR A 169 3.41 5.81 -8.80
N THR A 170 4.10 5.47 -7.72
CA THR A 170 5.42 5.98 -7.37
C THR A 170 6.23 4.85 -6.71
N THR A 171 7.51 5.04 -6.45
CA THR A 171 8.37 4.02 -5.86
C THR A 171 9.08 4.51 -4.61
N GLN A 172 9.22 3.62 -3.64
CA GLN A 172 10.07 3.78 -2.45
C GLN A 172 11.30 2.88 -2.59
N ALA A 173 12.49 3.45 -2.58
CA ALA A 173 13.72 2.67 -2.57
C ALA A 173 13.90 1.94 -1.23
N ILE A 174 14.32 0.69 -1.30
CA ILE A 174 14.65 -0.15 -0.15
C ILE A 174 15.96 -0.88 -0.39
N THR A 175 16.54 -1.45 0.66
CA THR A 175 17.65 -2.39 0.58
C THR A 175 17.26 -3.69 1.26
N VAL A 176 17.65 -4.83 0.68
CA VAL A 176 17.43 -6.15 1.26
C VAL A 176 18.80 -6.85 1.40
N ALA A 177 19.21 -7.11 2.65
CA ALA A 177 20.48 -7.75 2.94
C ALA A 177 20.33 -9.27 3.02
N LYS A 178 21.36 -9.99 2.56
CA LYS A 178 21.47 -11.42 2.77
C LYS A 178 21.58 -11.76 4.26
N VAL A 179 21.20 -12.99 4.62
CA VAL A 179 21.22 -13.49 5.99
C VAL A 179 22.01 -14.79 6.03
N LEU A 180 22.75 -15.03 7.13
CA LEU A 180 23.46 -16.28 7.37
C LEU A 180 22.45 -17.44 7.45
N ASP A 181 22.55 -18.38 6.49
CA ASP A 181 21.65 -19.54 6.39
C ASP A 181 22.17 -20.74 7.20
N ARG A 182 23.43 -21.14 6.95
CA ARG A 182 24.12 -22.25 7.64
C ARG A 182 25.61 -22.08 7.62
N ILE A 183 26.31 -22.86 8.44
CA ILE A 183 27.76 -23.03 8.37
C ILE A 183 28.10 -24.50 8.17
N ALA A 184 29.28 -24.77 7.64
CA ALA A 184 29.83 -26.11 7.53
C ALA A 184 31.36 -26.09 7.75
N VAL A 185 31.90 -27.14 8.33
CA VAL A 185 33.35 -27.40 8.27
C VAL A 185 33.63 -27.99 6.89
N THR A 186 34.23 -27.19 6.01
CA THR A 186 34.54 -27.60 4.62
C THR A 186 35.90 -28.22 4.46
N THR A 187 36.82 -27.91 5.36
CA THR A 187 38.08 -28.60 5.49
C THR A 187 38.25 -28.98 6.97
N PRO A 188 38.41 -30.28 7.30
CA PRO A 188 38.61 -30.70 8.67
C PRO A 188 39.94 -30.20 9.21
N PRO A 189 40.15 -30.12 10.54
CA PRO A 189 41.43 -29.78 11.13
C PRO A 189 42.48 -30.86 10.82
N ASN A 190 43.76 -30.48 10.84
CA ASN A 190 44.85 -31.37 10.59
C ASN A 190 44.89 -32.57 11.55
N ARG A 191 44.25 -32.44 12.71
CA ARG A 191 44.19 -33.48 13.74
C ARG A 191 42.74 -33.66 14.19
N THR A 192 42.29 -34.93 14.18
CA THR A 192 40.96 -35.33 14.61
C THR A 192 40.97 -36.41 15.69
N SER A 193 42.14 -36.91 16.04
CA SER A 193 42.31 -37.92 17.10
C SER A 193 43.15 -37.35 18.25
N TYR A 194 42.61 -37.50 19.45
CA TYR A 194 43.14 -36.89 20.67
C TYR A 194 43.22 -37.93 21.81
N PHE A 195 44.03 -37.66 22.81
CA PHE A 195 43.95 -38.33 24.10
C PHE A 195 43.13 -37.50 25.09
N SER A 196 42.52 -38.17 26.05
CA SER A 196 41.82 -37.51 27.16
C SER A 196 42.78 -36.56 27.89
N GLY A 197 42.30 -35.31 28.11
CA GLY A 197 43.10 -34.22 28.69
C GLY A 197 43.70 -33.27 27.67
N GLU A 198 43.83 -33.64 26.40
CA GLU A 198 44.30 -32.74 25.35
C GLU A 198 43.27 -31.71 24.95
N GLN A 199 43.69 -30.60 24.31
CA GLN A 199 42.79 -29.58 23.78
C GLN A 199 42.59 -29.76 22.28
N PHE A 200 41.41 -29.42 21.80
CA PHE A 200 41.10 -29.39 20.36
C PHE A 200 41.93 -28.31 19.65
N SER A 201 42.45 -28.65 18.47
CA SER A 201 43.17 -27.73 17.61
C SER A 201 42.40 -27.45 16.33
N THR A 202 42.22 -26.19 16.03
CA THR A 202 41.59 -25.73 14.77
C THR A 202 42.55 -25.61 13.61
N ALA A 203 43.84 -25.95 13.79
CA ALA A 203 44.87 -25.81 12.76
C ALA A 203 44.48 -26.56 11.48
N GLY A 204 44.43 -25.85 10.35
CA GLY A 204 44.02 -26.35 9.04
C GLY A 204 42.48 -26.42 8.83
N MET A 205 41.70 -26.17 9.88
CA MET A 205 40.21 -26.20 9.74
C MET A 205 39.69 -24.98 9.00
N VAL A 206 38.82 -25.20 8.01
CA VAL A 206 38.08 -24.14 7.31
C VAL A 206 36.58 -24.28 7.61
N VAL A 207 36.02 -23.21 8.12
CA VAL A 207 34.57 -23.07 8.32
C VAL A 207 34.03 -22.16 7.24
N THR A 208 33.00 -22.60 6.50
CA THR A 208 32.38 -21.85 5.45
C THR A 208 30.96 -21.47 5.87
N ALA A 209 30.63 -20.18 5.79
CA ALA A 209 29.28 -19.65 5.91
C ALA A 209 28.57 -19.69 4.56
N TYR A 210 27.31 -20.05 4.57
CA TYR A 210 26.40 -20.03 3.42
C TYR A 210 25.27 -19.06 3.72
N TYR A 211 24.86 -18.29 2.71
CA TYR A 211 23.88 -17.21 2.84
C TYR A 211 22.62 -17.47 2.04
N THR A 212 21.56 -16.75 2.39
CA THR A 212 20.24 -16.85 1.72
C THR A 212 20.25 -16.46 0.24
N ASP A 213 21.30 -15.81 -0.25
CA ASP A 213 21.53 -15.49 -1.66
C ASP A 213 22.24 -16.61 -2.43
N GLY A 214 22.53 -17.74 -1.79
CA GLY A 214 23.29 -18.84 -2.37
C GLY A 214 24.80 -18.61 -2.37
N SER A 215 25.27 -17.43 -1.94
CA SER A 215 26.73 -17.18 -1.81
C SER A 215 27.33 -17.90 -0.60
N SER A 216 28.62 -18.10 -0.63
CA SER A 216 29.39 -18.68 0.50
C SER A 216 30.73 -18.02 0.64
N ALA A 217 31.27 -18.03 1.87
CA ALA A 217 32.60 -17.51 2.17
C ALA A 217 33.22 -18.27 3.35
N ALA A 218 34.51 -18.47 3.31
CA ALA A 218 35.26 -18.92 4.49
C ALA A 218 35.20 -17.83 5.57
N VAL A 219 34.98 -18.24 6.82
CA VAL A 219 34.81 -17.33 7.95
C VAL A 219 35.84 -17.60 9.04
N THR A 220 36.20 -16.53 9.75
CA THR A 220 37.02 -16.53 10.96
C THR A 220 36.19 -16.02 12.13
N GLY A 221 36.70 -16.11 13.36
CA GLY A 221 35.96 -15.61 14.53
C GLY A 221 34.81 -16.51 14.99
N TYR A 222 34.72 -17.73 14.49
CA TYR A 222 33.84 -18.75 15.04
C TYR A 222 34.36 -19.22 16.42
N THR A 223 33.46 -19.67 17.25
CA THR A 223 33.75 -20.32 18.54
C THR A 223 33.52 -21.83 18.43
N TYR A 224 34.06 -22.59 19.39
CA TYR A 224 33.84 -24.04 19.43
C TYR A 224 33.70 -24.53 20.88
N SER A 225 33.05 -25.67 21.04
CA SER A 225 32.84 -26.31 22.33
C SER A 225 32.91 -27.84 22.17
N PRO A 226 33.60 -28.54 23.13
CA PRO A 226 34.33 -28.01 24.25
C PRO A 226 35.58 -27.24 23.84
N SER A 227 35.89 -26.12 24.53
CA SER A 227 37.11 -25.29 24.32
C SER A 227 38.24 -25.63 25.28
N GLY A 228 37.99 -26.43 26.29
CA GLY A 228 38.97 -26.93 27.29
C GLY A 228 39.49 -28.32 26.96
N ALA A 229 40.01 -28.98 28.00
CA ALA A 229 40.48 -30.36 27.90
C ALA A 229 39.39 -31.33 27.45
N LEU A 230 39.68 -32.15 26.46
CA LEU A 230 38.76 -33.15 25.93
C LEU A 230 38.63 -34.31 26.92
N ALA A 231 37.40 -34.76 27.15
CA ALA A 231 37.08 -35.90 27.97
C ALA A 231 36.97 -37.16 27.11
N ALA A 232 37.31 -38.32 27.70
CA ALA A 232 37.00 -39.61 27.08
C ALA A 232 35.51 -39.67 26.77
N GLY A 233 35.14 -40.08 25.53
CA GLY A 233 33.77 -40.12 25.06
C GLY A 233 33.31 -38.84 24.30
N ASN A 234 34.10 -37.74 24.23
CA ASN A 234 33.85 -36.69 23.28
C ASN A 234 34.03 -37.22 21.86
N THR A 235 33.00 -37.15 21.05
CA THR A 235 32.97 -37.60 19.64
C THR A 235 32.85 -36.47 18.65
N THR A 236 32.47 -35.27 19.11
CA THR A 236 32.26 -34.11 18.28
C THR A 236 32.70 -32.81 18.95
N ILE A 237 33.12 -31.87 18.14
CA ILE A 237 33.27 -30.45 18.49
C ILE A 237 32.15 -29.68 17.83
N THR A 238 31.35 -28.93 18.60
CA THR A 238 30.36 -28.01 18.07
C THR A 238 31.05 -26.70 17.72
N VAL A 239 30.91 -26.27 16.48
CA VAL A 239 31.40 -24.98 15.96
C VAL A 239 30.25 -24.03 15.83
N SER A 240 30.38 -22.79 16.30
CA SER A 240 29.33 -21.75 16.25
C SER A 240 29.85 -20.47 15.59
N TYR A 241 29.11 -19.89 14.71
CA TYR A 241 29.42 -18.61 14.07
C TYR A 241 28.19 -17.70 14.10
N THR A 242 28.41 -16.41 14.40
CA THR A 242 27.35 -15.40 14.49
C THR A 242 27.64 -14.23 13.55
N GLU A 243 26.68 -13.91 12.71
CA GLU A 243 26.75 -12.75 11.82
C GLU A 243 25.37 -12.07 11.74
N GLY A 244 25.34 -10.73 11.84
CA GLY A 244 24.10 -9.97 11.77
C GLY A 244 23.02 -10.35 12.81
N GLY A 245 23.45 -10.86 13.99
CA GLY A 245 22.56 -11.33 15.06
C GLY A 245 21.98 -12.73 14.83
N VAL A 246 22.42 -13.44 13.78
CA VAL A 246 22.03 -14.84 13.49
C VAL A 246 23.20 -15.76 13.86
N THR A 247 22.94 -16.73 14.75
CA THR A 247 23.92 -17.78 15.11
C THR A 247 23.57 -19.08 14.42
N LYS A 248 24.57 -19.71 13.80
CA LYS A 248 24.48 -21.05 13.22
C LYS A 248 25.54 -21.95 13.78
N THR A 249 25.26 -23.25 13.84
CA THR A 249 26.17 -24.25 14.37
C THR A 249 26.36 -25.38 13.38
N THR A 250 27.54 -26.03 13.49
CA THR A 250 27.87 -27.27 12.79
C THR A 250 28.76 -28.12 13.72
N THR A 251 29.03 -29.35 13.36
CA THR A 251 29.87 -30.24 14.16
C THR A 251 31.09 -30.75 13.38
N GLN A 252 32.20 -30.89 14.05
CA GLN A 252 33.39 -31.59 13.60
C GLN A 252 33.54 -32.88 14.38
N ALA A 253 33.59 -34.01 13.71
CA ALA A 253 33.82 -35.30 14.34
C ALA A 253 35.28 -35.41 14.82
N ILE A 254 35.45 -35.96 16.02
CA ILE A 254 36.76 -36.26 16.62
C ILE A 254 36.71 -37.63 17.29
N THR A 255 37.87 -38.17 17.63
CA THR A 255 38.05 -39.37 18.45
C THR A 255 38.87 -39.02 19.66
N VAL A 256 38.40 -39.36 20.85
CA VAL A 256 39.19 -39.20 22.11
C VAL A 256 39.39 -40.52 22.80
N THR A 257 40.64 -40.91 22.94
CA THR A 257 41.08 -42.18 23.55
C THR A 257 41.58 -41.95 24.97
N THR A 258 41.29 -42.87 25.88
CA THR A 258 41.84 -42.83 27.24
C THR A 258 43.29 -43.26 27.24
N ILE A 259 44.17 -42.54 27.96
CA ILE A 259 45.51 -43.00 28.22
C ILE A 259 45.43 -44.00 29.38
N ASN A 260 45.60 -45.29 29.11
CA ASN A 260 45.72 -46.29 30.13
C ASN A 260 47.16 -46.34 30.61
N THR A 261 47.48 -45.64 31.71
CA THR A 261 48.83 -45.73 32.37
C THR A 261 48.78 -46.90 33.35
N THR A 262 48.85 -48.13 32.87
CA THR A 262 49.31 -49.23 33.72
C THR A 262 50.79 -49.12 33.87
N LEU A 263 51.28 -48.44 34.93
CA LEU A 263 52.67 -48.56 35.38
C LEU A 263 52.91 -50.01 35.86
N ASN A 264 53.60 -50.81 35.08
CA ASN A 264 54.24 -52.03 35.60
C ASN A 264 55.34 -51.60 36.58
N SER A 265 55.03 -51.63 37.85
CA SER A 265 56.05 -51.63 38.89
C SER A 265 56.76 -53.01 38.93
N ASN A 266 57.94 -53.13 38.35
CA ASN A 266 58.89 -54.18 38.64
C ASN A 266 59.72 -53.79 39.86
#